data_dc65ee28f52b3b6e5267cc1affb21e13
#
_entry.id   dc65ee28f52b3b6e5267cc1affb21e13
#
_cell.length_a   1.000
_cell.length_b   1.000
_cell.length_c   1.000
_cell.angle_alpha   90.00
_cell.angle_beta   90.00
_cell.angle_gamma   90.00
#
_symmetry.space_group_name_H-M   'P 1'
#
loop_
_entity.id
_entity.type
_entity.pdbx_description
1 polymer ?
#
loop_
_entity_poly.entity_id
_entity_poly.type
_entity_poly.pdbx_seq_one_letter_code
_entity_poly.pdbx_strand_id
1 'polypeptide(L)'
;MYPHRRILGLKHHLCILKLLDNINDPSDLKKLSNDQLPQLCQEIRAFFIEKILKNGGHFSANLGVVELTVVLHYIFNFKIDRLVWDVGHQAYIHKLLTGRKKEFERIRKLGGIAGFPKIDESEYDHFGTGRSSTSISAILGMAEAAMLDNKPHKHIAVIGDGSLTGGMAFEALNNLGTSNANVLVIINDNQIGIDPNSGAINHHLNTINEKINFFKTLGLAYEGPIDGHDMNSLIHSLEKSRDVKTPQILHIRTIKGKGYLPAEKAQTEWHSVSYVKIDPSKSNTDNPKPSKFQDVFGHTLLELAEKDQRIVGITPAMPSGSSMKVL
;
A
#
# COMPACT_ATOMS: atom_id res chain seq x y z
N MET A 1 10.81 17.00 22.86
CA MET A 1 9.96 16.84 24.06
C MET A 1 8.58 16.38 23.61
N TYR A 2 8.31 15.07 23.59
CA TYR A 2 7.00 14.55 23.24
C TYR A 2 6.15 14.47 24.51
N PRO A 3 4.97 15.06 24.57
CA PRO A 3 4.10 14.93 25.73
C PRO A 3 3.55 13.51 25.80
N HIS A 4 3.79 12.84 26.90
CA HIS A 4 3.06 11.66 27.33
C HIS A 4 1.57 12.01 27.40
N ARG A 5 0.82 11.84 26.34
CA ARG A 5 -0.65 11.80 26.42
C ARG A 5 -1.08 10.37 26.58
N ARG A 6 -1.62 10.12 27.76
CA ARG A 6 -2.37 8.91 28.16
C ARG A 6 -3.16 8.37 26.98
N ILE A 7 -3.01 7.07 26.74
CA ILE A 7 -3.89 6.24 25.94
C ILE A 7 -5.27 6.20 26.65
N LEU A 8 -5.98 7.32 26.62
CA LEU A 8 -7.34 7.48 27.11
C LEU A 8 -8.24 7.43 25.87
N GLY A 9 -8.74 6.26 25.54
CA GLY A 9 -9.67 6.05 24.42
C GLY A 9 -9.76 4.60 23.95
N LEU A 10 -8.80 3.74 24.26
CA LEU A 10 -8.80 2.34 23.79
C LEU A 10 -9.72 1.40 24.62
N LYS A 11 -10.26 1.85 25.74
CA LYS A 11 -11.11 0.97 26.58
C LYS A 11 -12.54 0.76 26.06
N HIS A 12 -13.00 1.49 25.04
CA HIS A 12 -14.36 1.34 24.50
C HIS A 12 -14.44 0.52 23.19
N HIS A 13 -13.31 0.01 22.66
CA HIS A 13 -13.30 -0.78 21.42
C HIS A 13 -13.07 -2.28 21.64
N LEU A 14 -13.04 -2.74 22.88
CA LEU A 14 -12.80 -4.16 23.22
C LEU A 14 -14.03 -5.07 23.12
N CYS A 15 -15.11 -4.58 22.57
CA CYS A 15 -16.32 -5.38 22.45
C CYS A 15 -16.78 -5.45 21.00
N ILE A 16 -16.27 -6.38 20.18
CA ILE A 16 -16.84 -6.92 18.94
C ILE A 16 -15.74 -7.20 17.90
N LEU A 17 -14.85 -8.16 18.15
CA LEU A 17 -14.05 -8.82 17.11
C LEU A 17 -14.79 -10.08 16.62
N LYS A 18 -16.10 -10.01 16.35
CA LYS A 18 -16.90 -11.20 16.00
C LYS A 18 -16.73 -11.66 14.58
N LEU A 19 -16.62 -10.74 13.60
CA LEU A 19 -16.48 -11.10 12.19
C LEU A 19 -15.04 -11.54 11.90
N LEU A 20 -14.05 -10.72 12.26
CA LEU A 20 -12.64 -10.99 11.99
C LEU A 20 -12.15 -12.28 12.65
N ASP A 21 -12.68 -12.66 13.81
CA ASP A 21 -12.29 -13.91 14.49
C ASP A 21 -12.63 -15.14 13.65
N ASN A 22 -13.71 -15.08 12.87
CA ASN A 22 -14.18 -16.16 12.00
C ASN A 22 -13.52 -16.15 10.60
N ILE A 23 -12.74 -15.12 10.25
CA ILE A 23 -12.04 -15.05 8.97
C ILE A 23 -10.65 -15.67 9.13
N ASN A 24 -10.46 -16.86 8.57
CA ASN A 24 -9.18 -17.57 8.52
C ASN A 24 -8.64 -17.71 7.10
N ASP A 25 -9.52 -17.64 6.09
CA ASP A 25 -9.20 -17.76 4.67
C ASP A 25 -10.14 -16.83 3.87
N PRO A 26 -9.78 -16.36 2.67
CA PRO A 26 -10.67 -15.53 1.85
C PRO A 26 -12.04 -16.18 1.55
N SER A 27 -12.15 -17.51 1.61
CA SER A 27 -13.45 -18.19 1.45
C SER A 27 -14.42 -17.89 2.58
N ASP A 28 -13.92 -17.60 3.80
CA ASP A 28 -14.77 -17.19 4.92
C ASP A 28 -15.30 -15.78 4.72
N LEU A 29 -14.47 -14.89 4.17
CA LEU A 29 -14.88 -13.54 3.81
C LEU A 29 -16.04 -13.52 2.81
N LYS A 30 -16.02 -14.43 1.84
CA LYS A 30 -17.07 -14.54 0.80
C LYS A 30 -18.44 -15.03 1.33
N LYS A 31 -18.50 -15.50 2.57
CA LYS A 31 -19.76 -15.88 3.22
C LYS A 31 -20.49 -14.68 3.85
N LEU A 32 -19.82 -13.54 3.99
CA LEU A 32 -20.41 -12.33 4.55
C LEU A 32 -21.35 -11.66 3.53
N SER A 33 -22.37 -10.98 4.05
CA SER A 33 -23.17 -10.06 3.23
C SER A 33 -22.44 -8.72 3.03
N ASN A 34 -22.80 -7.97 1.99
CA ASN A 34 -22.23 -6.64 1.73
C ASN A 34 -22.33 -5.71 2.95
N ASP A 35 -23.44 -5.78 3.69
CA ASP A 35 -23.68 -4.93 4.87
C ASP A 35 -22.74 -5.24 6.05
N GLN A 36 -22.11 -6.41 6.06
CA GLN A 36 -21.15 -6.81 7.09
C GLN A 36 -19.72 -6.35 6.79
N LEU A 37 -19.41 -6.04 5.53
CA LEU A 37 -18.05 -5.67 5.13
C LEU A 37 -17.54 -4.37 5.80
N PRO A 38 -18.35 -3.31 5.97
CA PRO A 38 -17.90 -2.13 6.70
C PRO A 38 -17.52 -2.41 8.16
N GLN A 39 -18.27 -3.27 8.85
CA GLN A 39 -17.92 -3.71 10.21
C GLN A 39 -16.60 -4.48 10.20
N LEU A 40 -16.41 -5.42 9.28
CA LEU A 40 -15.17 -6.15 9.14
C LEU A 40 -13.96 -5.21 8.92
N CYS A 41 -14.11 -4.19 8.08
CA CYS A 41 -13.06 -3.18 7.88
C CYS A 41 -12.68 -2.45 9.16
N GLN A 42 -13.66 -2.11 10.01
CA GLN A 42 -13.41 -1.49 11.32
C GLN A 42 -12.63 -2.43 12.26
N GLU A 43 -13.03 -3.71 12.33
CA GLU A 43 -12.36 -4.72 13.14
C GLU A 43 -10.92 -4.97 12.67
N ILE A 44 -10.70 -5.05 11.35
CA ILE A 44 -9.37 -5.16 10.74
C ILE A 44 -8.49 -3.96 11.13
N ARG A 45 -9.02 -2.72 11.03
CA ARG A 45 -8.28 -1.53 11.45
C ARG A 45 -7.88 -1.57 12.90
N ALA A 46 -8.81 -1.91 13.79
CA ALA A 46 -8.54 -1.99 15.22
C ALA A 46 -7.43 -3.02 15.52
N PHE A 47 -7.53 -4.22 14.95
CA PHE A 47 -6.53 -5.27 15.05
C PHE A 47 -5.17 -4.81 14.51
N PHE A 48 -5.15 -4.25 13.30
CA PHE A 48 -3.93 -3.80 12.64
C PHE A 48 -3.21 -2.71 13.45
N ILE A 49 -3.95 -1.69 13.93
CA ILE A 49 -3.41 -0.60 14.76
C ILE A 49 -2.75 -1.17 16.01
N GLU A 50 -3.45 -2.04 16.75
CA GLU A 50 -2.92 -2.68 17.95
C GLU A 50 -1.60 -3.43 17.66
N LYS A 51 -1.60 -4.29 16.65
CA LYS A 51 -0.46 -5.16 16.35
C LYS A 51 0.74 -4.40 15.82
N ILE A 52 0.53 -3.43 14.93
CA ILE A 52 1.65 -2.72 14.30
C ILE A 52 2.23 -1.63 15.22
N LEU A 53 1.44 -0.99 16.04
CA LEU A 53 1.98 -0.10 17.07
C LEU A 53 2.89 -0.85 18.06
N LYS A 54 2.57 -2.13 18.34
CA LYS A 54 3.37 -2.99 19.21
C LYS A 54 4.63 -3.54 18.50
N ASN A 55 4.52 -3.93 17.25
CA ASN A 55 5.57 -4.69 16.54
C ASN A 55 6.45 -3.83 15.62
N GLY A 56 5.99 -2.65 15.24
CA GLY A 56 6.57 -1.85 14.18
C GLY A 56 6.17 -2.34 12.78
N GLY A 57 6.34 -1.47 11.78
CA GLY A 57 6.07 -1.78 10.38
C GLY A 57 5.48 -0.62 9.61
N HIS A 58 5.17 -0.85 8.33
CA HIS A 58 4.47 0.13 7.49
C HIS A 58 3.06 0.32 8.01
N PHE A 59 2.67 1.54 8.28
CA PHE A 59 1.46 1.83 9.03
C PHE A 59 0.39 2.52 8.19
N SER A 60 0.61 3.77 7.81
CA SER A 60 -0.42 4.60 7.17
C SER A 60 -0.89 4.05 5.82
N ALA A 61 0.03 3.46 5.03
CA ALA A 61 -0.31 2.92 3.73
C ALA A 61 -1.29 1.74 3.82
N ASN A 62 -1.14 0.89 4.85
CA ASN A 62 -2.06 -0.24 5.07
C ASN A 62 -3.45 0.21 5.52
N LEU A 63 -3.52 1.25 6.37
CA LEU A 63 -4.79 1.82 6.79
C LEU A 63 -5.58 2.45 5.64
N GLY A 64 -4.87 2.98 4.64
CA GLY A 64 -5.47 3.55 3.44
C GLY A 64 -6.12 2.54 2.49
N VAL A 65 -5.77 1.26 2.57
CA VAL A 65 -6.23 0.23 1.62
C VAL A 65 -7.04 -0.90 2.26
N VAL A 66 -7.59 -0.68 3.44
CA VAL A 66 -8.38 -1.71 4.14
C VAL A 66 -9.60 -2.10 3.32
N GLU A 67 -10.43 -1.14 2.91
CA GLU A 67 -11.63 -1.38 2.10
C GLU A 67 -11.26 -2.04 0.76
N LEU A 68 -10.29 -1.48 0.04
CA LEU A 68 -9.82 -2.05 -1.22
C LEU A 68 -9.42 -3.52 -1.05
N THR A 69 -8.63 -3.83 -0.02
CA THR A 69 -8.14 -5.20 0.20
C THR A 69 -9.27 -6.15 0.52
N VAL A 70 -10.21 -5.74 1.37
CA VAL A 70 -11.40 -6.54 1.71
C VAL A 70 -12.22 -6.81 0.46
N VAL A 71 -12.53 -5.79 -0.36
CA VAL A 71 -13.35 -5.96 -1.56
C VAL A 71 -12.63 -6.80 -2.63
N LEU A 72 -11.31 -6.65 -2.79
CA LEU A 72 -10.52 -7.50 -3.69
C LEU A 72 -10.66 -8.99 -3.32
N HIS A 73 -10.48 -9.34 -2.05
CA HIS A 73 -10.62 -10.72 -1.59
C HIS A 73 -12.07 -11.21 -1.57
N TYR A 74 -13.04 -10.31 -1.48
CA TYR A 74 -14.46 -10.63 -1.55
C TYR A 74 -14.89 -11.02 -2.97
N ILE A 75 -14.41 -10.28 -3.99
CA ILE A 75 -14.84 -10.45 -5.39
C ILE A 75 -13.99 -11.48 -6.13
N PHE A 76 -12.66 -11.41 -6.02
CA PHE A 76 -11.73 -12.25 -6.77
C PHE A 76 -11.35 -13.53 -6.00
N ASN A 77 -10.89 -14.53 -6.74
CA ASN A 77 -10.36 -15.76 -6.18
C ASN A 77 -8.86 -15.87 -6.44
N PHE A 78 -8.05 -15.40 -5.50
CA PHE A 78 -6.60 -15.37 -5.64
C PHE A 78 -5.89 -16.75 -5.53
N LYS A 79 -6.63 -17.84 -5.44
CA LYS A 79 -6.08 -19.18 -5.79
C LYS A 79 -6.02 -19.40 -7.31
N ILE A 80 -6.83 -18.66 -8.07
CA ILE A 80 -6.93 -18.71 -9.52
C ILE A 80 -6.41 -17.41 -10.13
N ASP A 81 -7.00 -16.28 -9.75
CA ASP A 81 -6.58 -14.94 -10.18
C ASP A 81 -5.19 -14.59 -9.62
N ARG A 82 -4.55 -13.58 -10.17
CA ARG A 82 -3.23 -13.13 -9.70
C ARG A 82 -3.31 -11.71 -9.18
N LEU A 83 -2.65 -11.46 -8.04
CA LEU A 83 -2.56 -10.15 -7.40
C LEU A 83 -1.11 -9.81 -7.12
N VAL A 84 -0.66 -8.65 -7.57
CA VAL A 84 0.66 -8.09 -7.26
C VAL A 84 0.50 -6.71 -6.63
N TRP A 85 1.05 -6.57 -5.44
CA TRP A 85 1.13 -5.29 -4.73
C TRP A 85 2.44 -4.60 -5.10
N ASP A 86 2.39 -3.42 -5.69
CA ASP A 86 3.60 -2.63 -5.97
C ASP A 86 4.32 -2.26 -4.66
N VAL A 87 5.64 -2.37 -4.62
CA VAL A 87 6.46 -2.32 -3.40
C VAL A 87 6.06 -3.41 -2.40
N GLY A 88 4.77 -3.59 -2.11
CA GLY A 88 4.24 -4.55 -1.16
C GLY A 88 4.16 -4.06 0.30
N HIS A 89 4.53 -2.83 0.57
CA HIS A 89 4.45 -2.23 1.91
C HIS A 89 3.01 -2.05 2.41
N GLN A 90 2.03 -2.03 1.52
CA GLN A 90 0.58 -1.91 1.78
C GLN A 90 -0.15 -3.26 1.80
N ALA A 91 0.57 -4.40 1.86
CA ALA A 91 -0.02 -5.74 1.75
C ALA A 91 -0.27 -6.44 3.09
N TYR A 92 -0.26 -5.73 4.23
CA TYR A 92 -0.46 -6.38 5.52
C TYR A 92 -1.89 -6.90 5.72
N ILE A 93 -2.88 -6.15 5.23
CA ILE A 93 -4.28 -6.60 5.29
C ILE A 93 -4.49 -7.82 4.38
N HIS A 94 -3.84 -7.87 3.22
CA HIS A 94 -3.79 -9.07 2.38
C HIS A 94 -3.24 -10.28 3.15
N LYS A 95 -2.12 -10.13 3.86
CA LYS A 95 -1.58 -11.21 4.71
C LYS A 95 -2.55 -11.65 5.80
N LEU A 96 -3.22 -10.69 6.44
CA LEU A 96 -4.20 -10.96 7.48
C LEU A 96 -5.37 -11.79 6.95
N LEU A 97 -5.90 -11.46 5.79
CA LEU A 97 -7.05 -12.15 5.17
C LEU A 97 -6.68 -13.50 4.54
N THR A 98 -5.39 -13.76 4.31
CA THR A 98 -4.89 -14.99 3.67
C THR A 98 -4.25 -15.96 4.67
N GLY A 99 -4.84 -16.09 5.86
CA GLY A 99 -4.52 -17.11 6.84
C GLY A 99 -3.40 -16.79 7.82
N ARG A 100 -2.74 -15.64 7.69
CA ARG A 100 -1.57 -15.26 8.50
C ARG A 100 -1.88 -14.35 9.70
N LYS A 101 -3.15 -14.34 10.16
CA LYS A 101 -3.61 -13.49 11.28
C LYS A 101 -2.85 -13.76 12.58
N LYS A 102 -2.56 -15.02 12.89
CA LYS A 102 -1.84 -15.41 14.11
C LYS A 102 -0.37 -14.99 14.08
N GLU A 103 0.24 -15.03 12.91
CA GLU A 103 1.64 -14.69 12.68
C GLU A 103 1.93 -13.20 12.79
N PHE A 104 0.91 -12.34 12.83
CA PHE A 104 1.07 -10.90 13.05
C PHE A 104 1.77 -10.55 14.37
N GLU A 105 1.73 -11.43 15.38
CA GLU A 105 2.53 -11.26 16.62
C GLU A 105 4.04 -11.23 16.34
N ARG A 106 4.48 -11.77 15.20
CA ARG A 106 5.89 -11.88 14.81
C ARG A 106 6.19 -11.25 13.45
N ILE A 107 5.30 -10.38 12.93
CA ILE A 107 5.54 -9.70 11.66
C ILE A 107 6.86 -8.91 11.71
N ARG A 108 7.70 -9.04 10.68
CA ARG A 108 9.03 -8.41 10.56
C ARG A 108 10.05 -8.82 11.64
N LYS A 109 9.77 -9.87 12.41
CA LYS A 109 10.73 -10.43 13.37
C LYS A 109 11.41 -11.65 12.77
N LEU A 110 12.60 -11.98 13.26
CA LEU A 110 13.31 -13.19 12.83
C LEU A 110 12.44 -14.44 13.04
N GLY A 111 12.27 -15.22 11.99
CA GLY A 111 11.40 -16.40 11.97
C GLY A 111 9.90 -16.10 12.04
N GLY A 112 9.49 -14.83 11.84
CA GLY A 112 8.11 -14.40 11.62
C GLY A 112 7.82 -14.11 10.16
N ILE A 113 6.60 -13.63 9.86
CA ILE A 113 6.20 -13.26 8.50
C ILE A 113 6.90 -11.99 8.02
N ALA A 114 7.18 -11.94 6.72
CA ALA A 114 7.84 -10.81 6.07
C ALA A 114 6.95 -9.56 6.07
N GLY A 115 7.58 -8.38 5.98
CA GLY A 115 6.89 -7.10 5.82
C GLY A 115 6.47 -6.78 4.37
N PHE A 116 6.71 -7.71 3.43
CA PHE A 116 6.35 -7.63 2.01
C PHE A 116 5.81 -8.99 1.57
N PRO A 117 5.00 -9.06 0.50
CA PRO A 117 4.65 -10.33 -0.13
C PRO A 117 5.89 -11.16 -0.46
N LYS A 118 5.82 -12.45 -0.19
CA LYS A 118 6.91 -13.40 -0.40
C LYS A 118 6.35 -14.74 -0.90
N ILE A 119 6.79 -15.18 -2.07
CA ILE A 119 6.25 -16.38 -2.75
C ILE A 119 6.33 -17.63 -1.86
N ASP A 120 7.45 -17.79 -1.12
CA ASP A 120 7.65 -18.93 -0.23
C ASP A 120 6.81 -18.87 1.06
N GLU A 121 6.10 -17.78 1.31
CA GLU A 121 5.34 -17.58 2.55
C GLU A 121 3.88 -17.98 2.40
N SER A 122 3.30 -17.82 1.21
CA SER A 122 1.88 -18.09 0.96
C SER A 122 1.58 -18.30 -0.52
N GLU A 123 0.66 -19.21 -0.83
CA GLU A 123 0.12 -19.41 -2.19
C GLU A 123 -0.59 -18.16 -2.76
N TYR A 124 -0.95 -17.21 -1.89
CA TYR A 124 -1.58 -15.94 -2.26
C TYR A 124 -0.56 -14.84 -2.59
N ASP A 125 0.71 -15.03 -2.31
CA ASP A 125 1.78 -14.09 -2.61
C ASP A 125 2.40 -14.43 -3.98
N HIS A 126 1.76 -14.01 -5.08
CA HIS A 126 2.11 -14.42 -6.44
C HIS A 126 3.43 -13.85 -6.96
N PHE A 127 3.97 -12.81 -6.31
CA PHE A 127 5.21 -12.16 -6.69
C PHE A 127 5.95 -11.64 -5.45
N GLY A 128 7.24 -11.87 -5.38
CA GLY A 128 8.10 -11.30 -4.34
C GLY A 128 8.32 -9.82 -4.61
N THR A 129 7.93 -8.96 -3.67
CA THR A 129 7.98 -7.50 -3.85
C THR A 129 8.97 -6.84 -2.90
N GLY A 130 9.14 -5.53 -3.00
CA GLY A 130 10.10 -4.71 -2.23
C GLY A 130 10.66 -3.56 -3.05
N ARG A 131 10.48 -3.60 -4.39
CA ARG A 131 10.87 -2.53 -5.32
C ARG A 131 9.65 -1.84 -5.88
N SER A 132 9.72 -0.53 -6.08
CA SER A 132 8.65 0.26 -6.69
C SER A 132 8.58 0.06 -8.20
N SER A 133 7.41 0.32 -8.76
CA SER A 133 7.15 0.42 -10.21
C SER A 133 7.23 -0.91 -10.99
N THR A 134 7.31 -2.05 -10.31
CA THR A 134 7.52 -3.37 -10.93
C THR A 134 6.23 -4.15 -11.16
N SER A 135 5.15 -3.80 -10.47
CA SER A 135 3.93 -4.62 -10.41
C SER A 135 3.23 -4.77 -11.75
N ILE A 136 3.18 -3.71 -12.57
CA ILE A 136 2.48 -3.74 -13.86
C ILE A 136 3.21 -4.67 -14.84
N SER A 137 4.55 -4.60 -14.92
CA SER A 137 5.33 -5.51 -15.75
C SER A 137 5.20 -6.97 -15.30
N ALA A 138 5.26 -7.20 -13.98
CA ALA A 138 5.13 -8.54 -13.43
C ALA A 138 3.75 -9.15 -13.75
N ILE A 139 2.68 -8.39 -13.52
CA ILE A 139 1.32 -8.88 -13.75
C ILE A 139 1.02 -9.05 -15.25
N LEU A 140 1.56 -8.18 -16.11
CA LEU A 140 1.43 -8.32 -17.56
C LEU A 140 2.09 -9.61 -18.04
N GLY A 141 3.32 -9.89 -17.61
CA GLY A 141 4.01 -11.14 -17.96
C GLY A 141 3.25 -12.39 -17.52
N MET A 142 2.64 -12.38 -16.32
CA MET A 142 1.78 -13.47 -15.85
C MET A 142 0.52 -13.60 -16.73
N ALA A 143 -0.07 -12.48 -17.15
CA ALA A 143 -1.27 -12.48 -17.98
C ALA A 143 -0.98 -12.99 -19.39
N GLU A 144 0.13 -12.59 -20.00
CA GLU A 144 0.57 -13.09 -21.31
C GLU A 144 0.84 -14.61 -21.27
N ALA A 145 1.51 -15.09 -20.22
CA ALA A 145 1.70 -16.53 -20.03
C ALA A 145 0.37 -17.28 -19.86
N ALA A 146 -0.59 -16.71 -19.12
CA ALA A 146 -1.91 -17.30 -18.95
C ALA A 146 -2.71 -17.32 -20.27
N MET A 147 -2.55 -16.34 -21.15
CA MET A 147 -3.14 -16.33 -22.48
C MET A 147 -2.57 -17.47 -23.36
N LEU A 148 -1.26 -17.68 -23.34
CA LEU A 148 -0.62 -18.79 -24.05
C LEU A 148 -1.11 -20.15 -23.56
N ASP A 149 -1.36 -20.27 -22.26
CA ASP A 149 -1.91 -21.47 -21.63
C ASP A 149 -3.45 -21.61 -21.80
N ASN A 150 -4.13 -20.67 -22.46
CA ASN A 150 -5.59 -20.59 -22.56
C ASN A 150 -6.30 -20.59 -21.18
N LYS A 151 -5.70 -19.94 -20.17
CA LYS A 151 -6.22 -19.80 -18.81
C LYS A 151 -6.75 -18.38 -18.57
N PRO A 152 -8.07 -18.15 -18.65
CA PRO A 152 -8.66 -16.79 -18.58
C PRO A 152 -8.74 -16.25 -17.14
N HIS A 153 -7.61 -16.20 -16.44
CA HIS A 153 -7.54 -15.62 -15.10
C HIS A 153 -7.57 -14.10 -15.14
N LYS A 154 -8.02 -13.46 -14.05
CA LYS A 154 -7.84 -12.04 -13.84
C LYS A 154 -6.44 -11.79 -13.24
N HIS A 155 -5.79 -10.76 -13.75
CA HIS A 155 -4.45 -10.36 -13.32
C HIS A 155 -4.51 -8.92 -12.82
N ILE A 156 -4.21 -8.70 -11.53
CA ILE A 156 -4.44 -7.42 -10.86
C ILE A 156 -3.12 -6.88 -10.30
N ALA A 157 -2.76 -5.65 -10.68
CA ALA A 157 -1.70 -4.89 -10.04
C ALA A 157 -2.30 -3.76 -9.20
N VAL A 158 -1.88 -3.62 -7.96
CA VAL A 158 -2.19 -2.45 -7.12
C VAL A 158 -0.92 -1.62 -7.00
N ILE A 159 -0.93 -0.43 -7.58
CA ILE A 159 0.22 0.48 -7.61
C ILE A 159 -0.14 1.81 -6.95
N GLY A 160 0.74 2.34 -6.09
CA GLY A 160 0.59 3.69 -5.54
C GLY A 160 0.96 4.77 -6.56
N ASP A 161 0.37 5.92 -6.43
CA ASP A 161 0.62 7.12 -7.25
C ASP A 161 2.10 7.52 -7.28
N GLY A 162 2.83 7.41 -6.16
CA GLY A 162 4.27 7.62 -6.12
C GLY A 162 5.06 6.60 -6.96
N SER A 163 4.72 5.32 -6.87
CA SER A 163 5.36 4.26 -7.67
C SER A 163 5.04 4.37 -9.16
N LEU A 164 3.88 4.94 -9.50
CA LEU A 164 3.48 5.17 -10.88
C LEU A 164 4.40 6.16 -11.60
N THR A 165 5.14 6.99 -10.89
CA THR A 165 6.10 7.94 -11.48
C THR A 165 7.39 7.29 -11.97
N GLY A 166 7.66 6.04 -11.64
CA GLY A 166 8.89 5.34 -12.05
C GLY A 166 8.88 4.91 -13.52
N GLY A 167 10.05 4.96 -14.18
CA GLY A 167 10.20 4.63 -15.60
C GLY A 167 9.67 3.25 -15.97
N MET A 168 9.91 2.23 -15.13
CA MET A 168 9.41 0.87 -15.36
C MET A 168 7.87 0.80 -15.40
N ALA A 169 7.16 1.63 -14.64
CA ALA A 169 5.70 1.70 -14.73
C ALA A 169 5.24 2.26 -16.08
N PHE A 170 5.93 3.27 -16.60
CA PHE A 170 5.65 3.83 -17.95
C PHE A 170 5.94 2.82 -19.06
N GLU A 171 7.06 2.10 -19.00
CA GLU A 171 7.39 1.02 -19.93
C GLU A 171 6.30 -0.05 -19.95
N ALA A 172 5.85 -0.44 -18.76
CA ALA A 172 4.80 -1.44 -18.61
C ALA A 172 3.43 -0.95 -19.14
N LEU A 173 3.05 0.30 -18.86
CA LEU A 173 1.82 0.90 -19.39
C LEU A 173 1.85 1.02 -20.91
N ASN A 174 3.00 1.40 -21.49
CA ASN A 174 3.18 1.45 -22.94
C ASN A 174 2.96 0.08 -23.58
N ASN A 175 3.52 -0.98 -23.00
CA ASN A 175 3.33 -2.35 -23.49
C ASN A 175 1.89 -2.84 -23.27
N LEU A 176 1.33 -2.56 -22.08
CA LEU A 176 -0.05 -2.94 -21.73
C LEU A 176 -1.07 -2.35 -22.68
N GLY A 177 -0.87 -1.11 -23.15
CA GLY A 177 -1.79 -0.41 -24.06
C GLY A 177 -1.97 -1.07 -25.43
N THR A 178 -1.04 -1.93 -25.84
CA THR A 178 -1.12 -2.71 -27.09
C THR A 178 -1.42 -4.18 -26.86
N SER A 179 -1.50 -4.62 -25.61
CA SER A 179 -1.82 -6.00 -25.23
C SER A 179 -3.33 -6.24 -25.18
N ASN A 180 -3.73 -7.50 -25.40
CA ASN A 180 -5.10 -7.98 -25.15
C ASN A 180 -5.22 -8.76 -23.82
N ALA A 181 -4.21 -8.66 -22.96
CA ALA A 181 -4.15 -9.42 -21.72
C ALA A 181 -5.24 -8.98 -20.72
N ASN A 182 -5.78 -9.94 -19.98
CA ASN A 182 -6.81 -9.69 -18.97
C ASN A 182 -6.18 -9.08 -17.68
N VAL A 183 -5.81 -7.80 -17.76
CA VAL A 183 -5.13 -7.07 -16.70
C VAL A 183 -5.99 -5.92 -16.16
N LEU A 184 -6.05 -5.81 -14.85
CA LEU A 184 -6.58 -4.65 -14.12
C LEU A 184 -5.43 -3.99 -13.35
N VAL A 185 -5.14 -2.73 -13.66
CA VAL A 185 -4.24 -1.91 -12.85
C VAL A 185 -5.06 -1.00 -11.96
N ILE A 186 -4.91 -1.13 -10.65
CA ILE A 186 -5.56 -0.27 -9.66
C ILE A 186 -4.54 0.78 -9.22
N ILE A 187 -4.80 2.04 -9.55
CA ILE A 187 -4.01 3.17 -9.07
C ILE A 187 -4.58 3.60 -7.72
N ASN A 188 -3.81 3.37 -6.66
CA ASN A 188 -4.12 3.85 -5.31
C ASN A 188 -3.52 5.26 -5.13
N ASP A 189 -4.31 6.28 -5.40
CA ASP A 189 -3.93 7.68 -5.33
C ASP A 189 -4.26 8.26 -3.95
N ASN A 190 -3.24 8.52 -3.16
CA ASN A 190 -3.34 9.24 -1.90
C ASN A 190 -2.44 10.49 -1.86
N GLN A 191 -1.79 10.83 -2.97
CA GLN A 191 -0.93 12.00 -3.20
C GLN A 191 0.34 12.03 -2.37
N ILE A 192 0.63 10.95 -1.64
CA ILE A 192 1.78 10.87 -0.73
C ILE A 192 2.49 9.53 -0.90
N GLY A 193 3.71 9.58 -1.40
CA GLY A 193 4.65 8.46 -1.34
C GLY A 193 5.18 8.28 0.10
N ILE A 194 6.47 8.43 0.31
CA ILE A 194 7.05 8.66 1.65
C ILE A 194 6.85 10.14 2.01
N ASP A 195 7.28 11.02 1.14
CA ASP A 195 7.00 12.46 1.14
C ASP A 195 5.87 12.81 0.14
N PRO A 196 5.33 14.03 0.14
CA PRO A 196 4.32 14.45 -0.84
C PRO A 196 4.80 14.27 -2.27
N ASN A 197 3.95 13.71 -3.12
CA ASN A 197 4.27 13.49 -4.52
C ASN A 197 4.31 14.78 -5.31
N SER A 198 5.13 14.81 -6.36
CA SER A 198 5.29 15.94 -7.26
C SER A 198 5.42 15.47 -8.71
N GLY A 199 5.48 16.40 -9.65
CA GLY A 199 5.67 16.15 -11.07
C GLY A 199 4.38 16.04 -11.88
N ALA A 200 4.55 15.86 -13.19
CA ALA A 200 3.48 15.94 -14.16
C ALA A 200 2.41 14.85 -13.97
N ILE A 201 2.81 13.62 -13.59
CA ILE A 201 1.84 12.53 -13.38
C ILE A 201 0.96 12.79 -12.15
N ASN A 202 1.52 13.35 -11.09
CA ASN A 202 0.73 13.77 -9.92
C ASN A 202 -0.28 14.86 -10.29
N HIS A 203 0.17 15.89 -11.04
CA HIS A 203 -0.72 16.92 -11.54
C HIS A 203 -1.82 16.31 -12.43
N HIS A 204 -1.47 15.39 -13.33
CA HIS A 204 -2.43 14.70 -14.20
C HIS A 204 -3.47 13.93 -13.41
N LEU A 205 -3.09 13.11 -12.41
CA LEU A 205 -4.04 12.36 -11.57
C LEU A 205 -5.04 13.28 -10.85
N ASN A 206 -4.62 14.51 -10.50
CA ASN A 206 -5.47 15.49 -9.86
C ASN A 206 -6.43 16.19 -10.83
N THR A 207 -6.09 16.27 -12.13
CA THR A 207 -6.83 17.01 -13.15
C THR A 207 -7.49 16.12 -14.21
N ILE A 208 -7.28 14.80 -14.11
CA ILE A 208 -7.78 13.81 -15.07
C ILE A 208 -9.30 13.88 -15.24
N ASN A 209 -9.75 13.86 -16.48
CA ASN A 209 -11.16 13.86 -16.84
C ASN A 209 -11.35 13.20 -18.20
N GLU A 210 -12.59 13.16 -18.72
CA GLU A 210 -12.91 12.51 -20.00
C GLU A 210 -12.15 13.06 -21.21
N LYS A 211 -11.77 14.35 -21.20
CA LYS A 211 -11.04 15.00 -22.31
C LYS A 211 -9.54 14.90 -22.17
N ILE A 212 -9.03 14.86 -20.94
CA ILE A 212 -7.59 14.85 -20.63
C ILE A 212 -7.30 13.58 -19.83
N ASN A 213 -6.90 12.54 -20.54
CA ASN A 213 -6.66 11.23 -19.93
C ASN A 213 -5.49 10.50 -20.62
N PHE A 214 -4.34 10.54 -19.99
CA PHE A 214 -3.12 9.87 -20.46
C PHE A 214 -3.33 8.37 -20.70
N PHE A 215 -4.04 7.68 -19.82
CA PHE A 215 -4.25 6.24 -19.93
C PHE A 215 -5.12 5.88 -21.14
N LYS A 216 -6.17 6.67 -21.43
CA LYS A 216 -6.99 6.50 -22.65
C LYS A 216 -6.17 6.75 -23.92
N THR A 217 -5.20 7.67 -23.88
CA THR A 217 -4.31 7.93 -25.01
C THR A 217 -3.41 6.72 -25.31
N LEU A 218 -3.06 5.93 -24.29
CA LEU A 218 -2.34 4.67 -24.48
C LEU A 218 -3.24 3.50 -24.93
N GLY A 219 -4.53 3.70 -25.14
CA GLY A 219 -5.47 2.63 -25.52
C GLY A 219 -6.07 1.86 -24.34
N LEU A 220 -5.82 2.30 -23.10
CA LEU A 220 -6.31 1.62 -21.90
C LEU A 220 -7.74 2.12 -21.54
N ALA A 221 -8.63 1.20 -21.23
CA ALA A 221 -9.90 1.55 -20.58
C ALA A 221 -9.63 2.15 -19.21
N TYR A 222 -10.34 3.21 -18.86
CA TYR A 222 -10.14 3.93 -17.61
C TYR A 222 -11.46 4.18 -16.90
N GLU A 223 -11.48 3.89 -15.60
CA GLU A 223 -12.58 4.20 -14.69
C GLU A 223 -12.01 4.93 -13.45
N GLY A 224 -12.69 5.97 -13.02
CA GLY A 224 -12.32 6.75 -11.83
C GLY A 224 -12.12 8.24 -12.11
N PRO A 225 -11.59 9.02 -11.11
CA PRO A 225 -11.30 8.52 -9.77
C PRO A 225 -12.58 8.25 -8.97
N ILE A 226 -12.59 7.14 -8.22
CA ILE A 226 -13.66 6.80 -7.26
C ILE A 226 -13.14 6.93 -5.82
N ASP A 227 -14.04 7.07 -4.85
CA ASP A 227 -13.66 7.03 -3.43
C ASP A 227 -13.28 5.60 -3.01
N GLY A 228 -12.00 5.39 -2.67
CA GLY A 228 -11.47 4.11 -2.22
C GLY A 228 -11.88 3.71 -0.79
N HIS A 229 -12.69 4.54 -0.12
CA HIS A 229 -13.29 4.24 1.19
C HIS A 229 -14.81 4.04 1.09
N ASP A 230 -15.42 4.29 -0.07
CA ASP A 230 -16.81 3.92 -0.32
C ASP A 230 -16.91 2.46 -0.77
N MET A 231 -17.40 1.63 0.13
CA MET A 231 -17.53 0.19 -0.08
C MET A 231 -18.41 -0.15 -1.29
N ASN A 232 -19.50 0.58 -1.48
CA ASN A 232 -20.45 0.32 -2.58
C ASN A 232 -19.83 0.65 -3.95
N SER A 233 -19.14 1.78 -4.05
CA SER A 233 -18.42 2.18 -5.26
C SER A 233 -17.30 1.18 -5.59
N LEU A 234 -16.55 0.71 -4.59
CA LEU A 234 -15.50 -0.30 -4.79
C LEU A 234 -16.07 -1.63 -5.27
N ILE A 235 -17.14 -2.14 -4.64
CA ILE A 235 -17.79 -3.38 -5.03
C ILE A 235 -18.29 -3.26 -6.48
N HIS A 236 -19.04 -2.22 -6.81
CA HIS A 236 -19.58 -2.01 -8.15
C HIS A 236 -18.48 -1.97 -9.22
N SER A 237 -17.44 -1.16 -9.01
CA SER A 237 -16.35 -1.02 -9.99
C SER A 237 -15.52 -2.29 -10.14
N LEU A 238 -15.26 -3.02 -9.06
CA LEU A 238 -14.48 -4.26 -9.13
C LEU A 238 -15.28 -5.44 -9.69
N GLU A 239 -16.59 -5.52 -9.45
CA GLU A 239 -17.48 -6.49 -10.11
C GLU A 239 -17.53 -6.25 -11.63
N LYS A 240 -17.72 -5.00 -12.04
CA LYS A 240 -17.67 -4.61 -13.45
C LYS A 240 -16.31 -4.96 -14.07
N SER A 241 -15.21 -4.65 -13.38
CA SER A 241 -13.86 -4.94 -13.83
C SER A 241 -13.59 -6.43 -13.96
N ARG A 242 -14.18 -7.28 -13.13
CA ARG A 242 -14.03 -8.74 -13.20
C ARG A 242 -14.47 -9.29 -14.58
N ASP A 243 -15.50 -8.74 -15.15
CA ASP A 243 -16.09 -9.25 -16.37
C ASP A 243 -15.42 -8.70 -17.65
N VAL A 244 -14.67 -7.62 -17.55
CA VAL A 244 -13.85 -7.05 -18.64
C VAL A 244 -12.61 -7.90 -18.89
N LYS A 245 -12.33 -8.26 -20.13
CA LYS A 245 -11.21 -9.15 -20.52
C LYS A 245 -10.02 -8.42 -21.15
N THR A 246 -10.11 -7.12 -21.32
CA THR A 246 -9.08 -6.27 -21.89
C THR A 246 -8.36 -5.46 -20.79
N PRO A 247 -7.18 -4.90 -21.07
CA PRO A 247 -6.47 -4.06 -20.12
C PRO A 247 -7.27 -2.85 -19.67
N GLN A 248 -7.28 -2.60 -18.37
CA GLN A 248 -8.01 -1.48 -17.79
C GLN A 248 -7.31 -0.88 -16.58
N ILE A 249 -7.59 0.40 -16.35
CA ILE A 249 -7.16 1.16 -15.19
C ILE A 249 -8.38 1.47 -14.32
N LEU A 250 -8.31 1.14 -13.05
CA LEU A 250 -9.21 1.64 -12.02
C LEU A 250 -8.44 2.62 -11.14
N HIS A 251 -8.83 3.89 -11.17
CA HIS A 251 -8.23 4.92 -10.32
C HIS A 251 -9.08 5.12 -9.07
N ILE A 252 -8.51 4.89 -7.91
CA ILE A 252 -9.15 5.12 -6.62
C ILE A 252 -8.42 6.21 -5.83
N ARG A 253 -9.16 7.03 -5.11
CA ARG A 253 -8.62 7.99 -4.14
C ARG A 253 -8.76 7.45 -2.75
N THR A 254 -7.66 7.47 -1.98
CA THR A 254 -7.66 7.00 -0.60
C THR A 254 -7.02 8.03 0.34
N ILE A 255 -7.25 7.86 1.63
CA ILE A 255 -6.62 8.66 2.69
C ILE A 255 -5.59 7.77 3.38
N LYS A 256 -4.31 8.11 3.22
CA LYS A 256 -3.22 7.42 3.91
C LYS A 256 -3.36 7.62 5.42
N GLY A 257 -3.43 6.52 6.19
CA GLY A 257 -3.67 6.58 7.63
C GLY A 257 -5.13 6.54 8.06
N LYS A 258 -6.08 6.31 7.13
CA LYS A 258 -7.54 6.31 7.35
C LYS A 258 -7.96 5.55 8.61
N GLY A 259 -8.75 6.24 9.46
CA GLY A 259 -9.27 5.70 10.71
C GLY A 259 -8.32 5.79 11.90
N TYR A 260 -7.12 6.41 11.72
CA TYR A 260 -6.21 6.74 12.82
C TYR A 260 -5.76 8.20 12.71
N LEU A 261 -6.46 9.08 13.40
CA LEU A 261 -6.31 10.53 13.28
C LEU A 261 -4.86 11.06 13.36
N PRO A 262 -3.97 10.54 14.23
CA PRO A 262 -2.56 10.97 14.21
C PRO A 262 -1.87 10.69 12.88
N ALA A 263 -2.16 9.54 12.25
CA ALA A 263 -1.57 9.18 10.96
C ALA A 263 -2.18 9.95 9.78
N GLU A 264 -3.47 10.28 9.85
CA GLU A 264 -4.11 11.13 8.83
C GLU A 264 -3.53 12.55 8.83
N LYS A 265 -3.16 13.08 10.01
CA LYS A 265 -2.60 14.43 10.17
C LYS A 265 -1.11 14.54 9.87
N ALA A 266 -0.35 13.46 10.03
CA ALA A 266 1.11 13.42 9.88
C ALA A 266 1.55 12.20 9.04
N GLN A 267 1.06 12.11 7.81
CA GLN A 267 1.12 10.93 6.96
C GLN A 267 2.56 10.49 6.65
N THR A 268 3.49 11.42 6.50
CA THR A 268 4.93 11.13 6.31
C THR A 268 5.55 10.49 7.54
N GLU A 269 5.29 11.03 8.73
CA GLU A 269 5.83 10.52 9.99
C GLU A 269 5.30 9.12 10.32
N TRP A 270 4.03 8.86 9.97
CA TRP A 270 3.34 7.59 10.16
C TRP A 270 3.47 6.63 8.99
N HIS A 271 4.36 6.92 8.01
CA HIS A 271 4.62 5.98 6.92
C HIS A 271 5.06 4.61 7.47
N SER A 272 5.96 4.62 8.45
CA SER A 272 6.32 3.40 9.18
C SER A 272 6.57 3.71 10.66
N VAL A 273 6.15 2.81 11.54
CA VAL A 273 6.38 2.90 12.97
C VAL A 273 7.51 1.96 13.38
N SER A 274 8.40 2.47 14.24
CA SER A 274 9.48 1.67 14.80
C SER A 274 8.98 0.86 15.99
N TYR A 275 9.55 -0.34 16.19
CA TYR A 275 9.36 -1.09 17.41
C TYR A 275 9.89 -0.27 18.61
N VAL A 276 8.98 0.15 19.47
CA VAL A 276 9.37 0.75 20.75
C VAL A 276 9.48 -0.38 21.76
N LYS A 277 10.72 -0.72 22.15
CA LYS A 277 10.93 -1.52 23.36
C LYS A 277 10.43 -0.68 24.55
N ILE A 278 9.20 -0.89 24.96
CA ILE A 278 8.74 -0.39 26.25
C ILE A 278 9.37 -1.32 27.28
N ASP A 279 10.55 -0.98 27.71
CA ASP A 279 11.13 -1.53 28.93
C ASP A 279 10.75 -0.59 30.07
N PRO A 280 9.76 -0.96 30.92
CA PRO A 280 9.30 -0.10 32.01
C PRO A 280 10.41 0.19 33.04
N SER A 281 11.48 -0.60 33.06
CA SER A 281 12.60 -0.47 34.02
C SER A 281 13.72 0.45 33.52
N LYS A 282 13.75 0.80 32.22
CA LYS A 282 14.67 1.76 31.67
C LYS A 282 14.05 3.14 31.67
N SER A 283 14.16 3.83 32.81
CA SER A 283 14.07 5.28 32.87
C SER A 283 14.96 5.89 31.78
N ASN A 284 14.47 6.94 31.12
CA ASN A 284 15.23 7.77 30.20
C ASN A 284 16.63 8.01 30.74
N THR A 285 17.61 7.27 30.25
CA THR A 285 18.99 7.72 30.39
C THR A 285 19.12 8.91 29.45
N ASP A 286 19.43 10.07 29.99
CA ASP A 286 19.71 11.33 29.30
C ASP A 286 20.93 11.27 28.36
N ASN A 287 21.32 10.10 27.92
CA ASN A 287 22.39 9.97 26.94
C ASN A 287 21.81 10.38 25.56
N PRO A 288 22.35 11.41 24.92
CA PRO A 288 21.97 11.81 23.59
C PRO A 288 22.09 10.60 22.65
N LYS A 289 21.00 10.25 21.95
CA LYS A 289 21.06 9.19 20.95
C LYS A 289 22.07 9.61 19.87
N PRO A 290 22.93 8.69 19.41
CA PRO A 290 23.84 9.00 18.30
C PRO A 290 23.04 9.44 17.07
N SER A 291 23.58 10.37 16.30
CA SER A 291 22.99 10.84 15.05
C SER A 291 22.79 9.65 14.09
N LYS A 292 21.69 9.66 13.34
CA LYS A 292 21.48 8.65 12.30
C LYS A 292 22.45 8.89 11.15
N PHE A 293 22.87 7.84 10.45
CA PHE A 293 23.75 7.97 9.28
C PHE A 293 23.23 8.95 8.22
N GLN A 294 21.91 8.90 7.95
CA GLN A 294 21.27 9.82 7.02
C GLN A 294 21.38 11.28 7.44
N ASP A 295 21.30 11.58 8.73
CA ASP A 295 21.39 12.94 9.24
C ASP A 295 22.84 13.47 9.11
N VAL A 296 23.83 12.63 9.42
CA VAL A 296 25.24 12.93 9.18
C VAL A 296 25.49 13.18 7.69
N PHE A 297 24.97 12.32 6.81
CA PHE A 297 25.10 12.48 5.36
C PHE A 297 24.49 13.81 4.88
N GLY A 298 23.25 14.11 5.27
CA GLY A 298 22.56 15.34 4.84
C GLY A 298 23.27 16.61 5.27
N HIS A 299 23.72 16.68 6.52
CA HIS A 299 24.47 17.83 7.02
C HIS A 299 25.84 17.96 6.36
N THR A 300 26.58 16.86 6.16
CA THR A 300 27.87 16.90 5.46
C THR A 300 27.69 17.36 4.00
N LEU A 301 26.63 16.90 3.33
CA LEU A 301 26.34 17.32 1.95
C LEU A 301 26.03 18.82 1.90
N LEU A 302 25.25 19.36 2.86
CA LEU A 302 24.99 20.79 2.97
C LEU A 302 26.29 21.59 3.16
N GLU A 303 27.15 21.20 4.11
CA GLU A 303 28.45 21.85 4.37
C GLU A 303 29.34 21.88 3.11
N LEU A 304 29.32 20.83 2.30
CA LEU A 304 30.08 20.76 1.06
C LEU A 304 29.45 21.64 -0.04
N ALA A 305 28.13 21.64 -0.16
CA ALA A 305 27.42 22.45 -1.16
C ALA A 305 27.53 23.95 -0.88
N GLU A 306 27.61 24.37 0.39
CA GLU A 306 27.89 25.76 0.77
C GLU A 306 29.28 26.23 0.34
N LYS A 307 30.25 25.31 0.25
CA LYS A 307 31.63 25.59 -0.18
C LYS A 307 31.83 25.51 -1.68
N ASP A 308 31.03 24.68 -2.36
CA ASP A 308 31.13 24.44 -3.80
C ASP A 308 29.73 24.25 -4.40
N GLN A 309 29.22 25.27 -5.10
CA GLN A 309 27.91 25.27 -5.74
C GLN A 309 27.73 24.24 -6.85
N ARG A 310 28.78 23.53 -7.27
CA ARG A 310 28.71 22.42 -8.21
C ARG A 310 28.22 21.13 -7.56
N ILE A 311 28.21 21.06 -6.24
CA ILE A 311 27.72 19.93 -5.48
C ILE A 311 26.20 20.02 -5.36
N VAL A 312 25.52 19.02 -5.87
CA VAL A 312 24.05 18.92 -5.83
C VAL A 312 23.62 17.56 -5.25
N GLY A 313 22.47 17.55 -4.58
CA GLY A 313 21.86 16.32 -4.05
C GLY A 313 20.72 15.82 -4.94
N ILE A 314 20.69 14.50 -5.24
CA ILE A 314 19.59 13.85 -5.95
C ILE A 314 19.03 12.76 -5.06
N THR A 315 17.72 12.78 -4.82
CA THR A 315 17.02 11.75 -4.04
C THR A 315 15.76 11.28 -4.77
N PRO A 316 15.50 9.95 -4.84
CA PRO A 316 14.30 9.41 -5.50
C PRO A 316 13.09 9.55 -4.57
N ALA A 317 12.45 10.73 -4.55
CA ALA A 317 11.23 11.06 -3.80
C ALA A 317 11.31 10.79 -2.27
N MET A 318 12.51 10.88 -1.67
CA MET A 318 12.73 10.64 -0.24
C MET A 318 13.62 11.74 0.40
N PRO A 319 13.32 13.03 0.26
CA PRO A 319 14.14 14.09 0.84
C PRO A 319 14.21 14.00 2.37
N SER A 320 13.13 13.56 3.05
CA SER A 320 13.12 13.34 4.50
C SER A 320 13.94 12.11 4.91
N GLY A 321 13.84 11.02 4.12
CA GLY A 321 14.54 9.75 4.40
C GLY A 321 16.05 9.80 4.18
N SER A 322 16.52 10.70 3.33
CA SER A 322 17.94 10.96 3.05
C SER A 322 18.50 12.16 3.80
N SER A 323 17.67 12.86 4.60
CA SER A 323 17.98 14.14 5.26
C SER A 323 18.38 15.26 4.29
N MET A 324 18.05 15.14 2.99
CA MET A 324 18.32 16.18 1.99
C MET A 324 17.31 17.35 2.04
N LYS A 325 16.36 17.34 2.96
CA LYS A 325 15.48 18.51 3.21
C LYS A 325 16.26 19.75 3.70
N VAL A 326 17.47 19.54 4.19
CA VAL A 326 18.32 20.64 4.68
C VAL A 326 19.05 21.39 3.55
N LEU A 327 19.13 20.80 2.36
CA LEU A 327 19.62 21.43 1.12
C LEU A 327 18.57 22.33 0.50
#